data_904d00330e0849d4b88dc69a73b3fc5a
#
_entry.id   904d00330e0849d4b88dc69a73b3fc5a
#
_cell.length_a   1.000
_cell.length_b   1.000
_cell.length_c   1.000
_cell.angle_alpha   90.00
_cell.angle_beta   90.00
_cell.angle_gamma   90.00
#
_symmetry.space_group_name_H-M   'P 1'
#
loop_
_entity.id
_entity.type
_entity.pdbx_description
1 polymer ?
#
loop_
_entity_poly.entity_id
_entity_poly.type
_entity_poly.pdbx_seq_one_letter_code
_entity_poly.pdbx_strand_id
1 'polypeptide(L)'
;MLFDCDALSPEQIRIISGHSAITFMATMENGLLRPLERPRLDYLEEDLPEILKYKGKTSATFTRAMINVALSASAFQFAKQPLTVLDPICGKGTTAFCALQRGMNAAGVDIDTGALKESADYFERYLKYHGLKHSMKKVSETVGKTSVPVTKFVFAGSKEDWQANNNRMFNLYQADTALTENLFRKNRTHLIVGDLPYGIQHAPVSGSRTESFTSLLNRVLPSWFNALLPGGAIALSFNTLTLPTQKVQDCLRSAGFELCEGPGFTGYRHEVEQAVVRDAVFAVRPANASGN
;
A
#
# COMPACT_ATOMS: atom_id res chain seq x y z
N MET A 1 1.62 11.44 -23.43
CA MET A 1 0.26 11.84 -23.85
C MET A 1 0.33 13.31 -24.22
N LEU A 2 -0.25 13.70 -25.34
CA LEU A 2 -0.42 15.08 -25.78
C LEU A 2 -1.92 15.34 -25.88
N PHE A 3 -2.39 16.48 -25.41
CA PHE A 3 -3.79 16.90 -25.53
C PHE A 3 -3.87 18.43 -25.60
N ASP A 4 -4.87 18.93 -26.28
CA ASP A 4 -5.19 20.34 -26.34
C ASP A 4 -6.25 20.69 -25.32
N CYS A 5 -6.04 21.76 -24.58
CA CYS A 5 -7.01 22.30 -23.63
C CYS A 5 -6.81 23.81 -23.48
N ASP A 6 -7.79 24.48 -22.92
CA ASP A 6 -7.63 25.82 -22.38
C ASP A 6 -6.58 25.84 -21.28
N ALA A 7 -6.14 27.02 -20.87
CA ALA A 7 -5.14 27.15 -19.81
C ALA A 7 -5.55 26.40 -18.54
N LEU A 8 -4.72 25.46 -18.11
CA LEU A 8 -4.93 24.70 -16.89
C LEU A 8 -4.80 25.61 -15.67
N SER A 9 -5.74 25.54 -14.75
CA SER A 9 -5.62 26.19 -13.45
C SER A 9 -4.52 25.53 -12.60
N PRO A 10 -3.95 26.22 -11.61
CA PRO A 10 -2.97 25.65 -10.68
C PRO A 10 -3.49 24.39 -9.98
N GLU A 11 -4.79 24.32 -9.66
CA GLU A 11 -5.42 23.15 -9.04
C GLU A 11 -5.50 21.96 -9.99
N GLN A 12 -5.83 22.20 -11.27
CA GLN A 12 -5.82 21.14 -12.29
C GLN A 12 -4.40 20.61 -12.53
N ILE A 13 -3.39 21.51 -12.60
CA ILE A 13 -1.98 21.10 -12.69
C ILE A 13 -1.61 20.25 -11.46
N ARG A 14 -2.03 20.66 -10.27
CA ARG A 14 -1.83 19.92 -9.03
C ARG A 14 -2.42 18.52 -9.10
N ILE A 15 -3.68 18.37 -9.48
CA ILE A 15 -4.37 17.08 -9.59
C ILE A 15 -3.68 16.17 -10.61
N ILE A 16 -3.40 16.69 -11.82
CA ILE A 16 -2.74 15.94 -12.89
C ILE A 16 -1.34 15.48 -12.44
N SER A 17 -0.57 16.36 -11.77
CA SER A 17 0.77 16.04 -11.26
C SER A 17 0.79 14.85 -10.29
N GLY A 18 -0.34 14.56 -9.64
CA GLY A 18 -0.49 13.44 -8.73
C GLY A 18 -0.58 12.07 -9.40
N HIS A 19 -0.71 12.01 -10.72
CA HIS A 19 -0.82 10.73 -11.44
C HIS A 19 0.51 9.97 -11.43
N SER A 20 0.49 8.70 -11.03
CA SER A 20 1.70 7.88 -10.82
C SER A 20 2.54 7.64 -12.07
N ALA A 21 1.96 7.76 -13.26
CA ALA A 21 2.65 7.56 -14.53
C ALA A 21 3.25 8.87 -15.12
N ILE A 22 3.05 10.02 -14.48
CA ILE A 22 3.57 11.29 -14.98
C ILE A 22 4.98 11.51 -14.44
N THR A 23 5.94 11.49 -15.35
CA THR A 23 7.34 11.79 -15.06
C THR A 23 7.67 13.25 -15.37
N PHE A 24 7.01 13.83 -16.40
CA PHE A 24 7.31 15.16 -16.89
C PHE A 24 6.04 15.81 -17.44
N MET A 25 5.89 17.12 -17.19
CA MET A 25 4.81 17.95 -17.74
C MET A 25 5.40 19.18 -18.42
N ALA A 26 4.87 19.54 -19.57
CA ALA A 26 5.27 20.73 -20.30
C ALA A 26 4.11 21.28 -21.14
N THR A 27 4.11 22.56 -21.40
CA THR A 27 3.31 23.16 -22.45
C THR A 27 4.09 23.16 -23.77
N MET A 28 3.39 23.10 -24.89
CA MET A 28 3.98 23.28 -26.22
C MET A 28 3.75 24.71 -26.68
N GLU A 29 4.84 25.45 -26.88
CA GLU A 29 4.81 26.84 -27.32
C GLU A 29 5.73 26.96 -28.54
N ASN A 30 5.20 27.34 -29.71
CA ASN A 30 5.95 27.51 -30.94
C ASN A 30 6.81 26.28 -31.34
N GLY A 31 6.29 25.07 -31.10
CA GLY A 31 7.02 23.83 -31.41
C GLY A 31 8.07 23.44 -30.36
N LEU A 32 8.23 24.21 -29.29
CA LEU A 32 9.14 23.92 -28.19
C LEU A 32 8.39 23.51 -26.95
N LEU A 33 9.00 22.65 -26.12
CA LEU A 33 8.46 22.23 -24.84
C LEU A 33 8.95 23.19 -23.74
N ARG A 34 8.00 23.86 -23.09
CA ARG A 34 8.25 24.63 -21.88
C ARG A 34 7.89 23.79 -20.66
N PRO A 35 8.86 23.38 -19.82
CA PRO A 35 8.58 22.61 -18.63
C PRO A 35 7.62 23.35 -17.70
N LEU A 36 6.64 22.60 -17.16
CA LEU A 36 5.79 23.07 -16.06
C LEU A 36 6.41 22.64 -14.74
N GLU A 37 6.45 23.55 -13.79
CA GLU A 37 6.83 23.23 -12.44
C GLU A 37 5.78 22.27 -11.86
N ARG A 38 6.24 21.10 -11.38
CA ARG A 38 5.38 20.12 -10.75
C ARG A 38 5.16 20.51 -9.30
N PRO A 39 3.95 20.94 -8.91
CA PRO A 39 3.69 21.28 -7.53
C PRO A 39 3.87 20.03 -6.66
N ARG A 40 4.51 20.20 -5.51
CA ARG A 40 4.66 19.13 -4.52
C ARG A 40 3.29 18.77 -3.96
N LEU A 41 2.88 17.53 -4.13
CA LEU A 41 1.60 16.99 -3.65
C LEU A 41 1.75 16.09 -2.44
N ASP A 42 2.98 15.66 -2.20
CA ASP A 42 3.28 14.64 -1.23
C ASP A 42 3.34 15.23 0.18
N TYR A 43 2.81 14.49 1.14
CA TYR A 43 2.82 14.84 2.55
C TYR A 43 4.23 14.70 3.16
N LEU A 44 4.99 13.71 2.68
CA LEU A 44 6.41 13.54 2.96
C LEU A 44 7.23 13.61 1.67
N GLU A 45 8.56 13.70 1.76
CA GLU A 45 9.44 13.78 0.59
C GLU A 45 9.36 12.53 -0.29
N GLU A 46 9.62 12.70 -1.58
CA GLU A 46 9.54 11.62 -2.58
C GLU A 46 10.57 10.50 -2.35
N ASP A 47 11.63 10.79 -1.62
CA ASP A 47 12.73 9.87 -1.33
C ASP A 47 12.39 8.82 -0.25
N LEU A 48 11.38 9.05 0.59
CA LEU A 48 11.01 8.15 1.69
C LEU A 48 10.93 6.68 1.27
N PRO A 49 10.20 6.28 0.22
CA PRO A 49 10.16 4.88 -0.20
C PRO A 49 11.39 4.44 -1.00
N GLU A 50 12.31 5.33 -1.37
CA GLU A 50 13.46 5.01 -2.26
C GLU A 50 14.75 4.75 -1.51
N ILE A 51 14.99 5.39 -0.36
CA ILE A 51 16.28 5.34 0.36
C ILE A 51 16.57 3.95 0.91
N LEU A 52 15.59 3.28 1.54
CA LEU A 52 15.79 1.96 2.10
C LEU A 52 15.92 0.92 0.98
N LYS A 53 17.15 0.48 0.70
CA LYS A 53 17.45 -0.50 -0.35
C LYS A 53 17.71 -1.88 0.26
N TYR A 54 17.10 -2.90 -0.32
CA TYR A 54 17.33 -4.31 0.04
C TYR A 54 17.00 -5.23 -1.13
N LYS A 55 17.58 -6.44 -1.13
CA LYS A 55 17.33 -7.44 -2.17
C LYS A 55 15.84 -7.85 -2.18
N GLY A 56 15.23 -7.90 -3.35
CA GLY A 56 13.82 -8.24 -3.51
C GLY A 56 12.84 -7.11 -3.20
N LYS A 57 13.34 -5.88 -2.98
CA LYS A 57 12.48 -4.71 -2.80
C LYS A 57 11.61 -4.48 -4.03
N THR A 58 10.30 -4.31 -3.81
CA THR A 58 9.39 -3.88 -4.86
C THR A 58 9.63 -2.41 -5.22
N SER A 59 9.58 -2.09 -6.51
CA SER A 59 9.71 -0.72 -7.00
C SER A 59 8.66 0.19 -6.36
N ALA A 60 9.08 1.33 -5.80
CA ALA A 60 8.16 2.29 -5.23
C ALA A 60 7.20 2.86 -6.30
N THR A 61 7.66 3.01 -7.54
CA THR A 61 6.80 3.43 -8.67
C THR A 61 5.68 2.41 -8.93
N PHE A 62 6.00 1.12 -8.96
CA PHE A 62 5.01 0.06 -9.12
C PHE A 62 4.05 0.00 -7.93
N THR A 63 4.56 0.13 -6.70
CA THR A 63 3.74 0.16 -5.48
C THR A 63 2.79 1.36 -5.46
N ARG A 64 3.27 2.56 -5.85
CA ARG A 64 2.40 3.75 -6.02
C ARG A 64 1.30 3.51 -7.07
N ALA A 65 1.63 2.85 -8.18
CA ALA A 65 0.63 2.48 -9.19
C ALA A 65 -0.43 1.54 -8.59
N MET A 66 -0.03 0.50 -7.85
CA MET A 66 -0.95 -0.41 -7.17
C MET A 66 -1.88 0.33 -6.20
N ILE A 67 -1.35 1.24 -5.37
CA ILE A 67 -2.16 2.06 -4.44
C ILE A 67 -3.15 2.91 -5.22
N ASN A 68 -2.72 3.58 -6.30
CA ASN A 68 -3.60 4.45 -7.10
C ASN A 68 -4.71 3.66 -7.80
N VAL A 69 -4.40 2.49 -8.35
CA VAL A 69 -5.39 1.63 -9.01
C VAL A 69 -6.39 1.06 -7.99
N ALA A 70 -5.92 0.58 -6.84
CA ALA A 70 -6.79 0.16 -5.75
C ALA A 70 -7.70 1.30 -5.26
N LEU A 71 -7.14 2.51 -5.10
CA LEU A 71 -7.92 3.69 -4.73
C LEU A 71 -8.99 4.01 -5.76
N SER A 72 -8.66 3.98 -7.06
CA SER A 72 -9.62 4.26 -8.14
C SER A 72 -10.75 3.24 -8.22
N ALA A 73 -10.48 1.99 -7.84
CA ALA A 73 -11.48 0.92 -7.78
C ALA A 73 -12.40 1.03 -6.55
N SER A 74 -11.92 1.70 -5.49
CA SER A 74 -12.64 1.76 -4.22
C SER A 74 -13.74 2.82 -4.22
N ALA A 75 -14.69 2.69 -3.30
CA ALA A 75 -15.69 3.73 -3.03
C ALA A 75 -15.07 5.00 -2.39
N PHE A 76 -13.78 4.99 -2.05
CA PHE A 76 -13.10 6.04 -1.32
C PHE A 76 -12.24 6.97 -2.20
N GLN A 77 -12.29 6.83 -3.53
CA GLN A 77 -11.45 7.57 -4.47
C GLN A 77 -11.53 9.11 -4.34
N PHE A 78 -12.65 9.64 -3.85
CA PHE A 78 -12.87 11.09 -3.63
C PHE A 78 -12.96 11.47 -2.15
N ALA A 79 -12.51 10.61 -1.24
CA ALA A 79 -12.54 10.91 0.18
C ALA A 79 -11.63 12.10 0.52
N LYS A 80 -12.16 13.06 1.30
CA LYS A 80 -11.42 14.27 1.72
C LYS A 80 -10.54 14.03 2.95
N GLN A 81 -10.82 12.99 3.74
CA GLN A 81 -10.06 12.65 4.93
C GLN A 81 -8.96 11.62 4.62
N PRO A 82 -7.90 11.56 5.43
CA PRO A 82 -6.83 10.60 5.21
C PRO A 82 -7.33 9.15 5.23
N LEU A 83 -7.07 8.43 4.16
CA LEU A 83 -7.36 7.01 4.07
C LEU A 83 -6.31 6.18 4.82
N THR A 84 -6.63 4.94 5.16
CA THR A 84 -5.70 3.99 5.75
C THR A 84 -5.41 2.87 4.74
N VAL A 85 -4.13 2.69 4.42
CA VAL A 85 -3.62 1.58 3.62
C VAL A 85 -3.03 0.54 4.56
N LEU A 86 -3.42 -0.70 4.40
CA LEU A 86 -2.88 -1.86 5.09
C LEU A 86 -2.02 -2.67 4.12
N ASP A 87 -0.78 -2.96 4.54
CA ASP A 87 0.04 -4.02 3.95
C ASP A 87 0.05 -5.20 4.94
N PRO A 88 -0.66 -6.30 4.63
CA PRO A 88 -0.81 -7.40 5.56
C PRO A 88 0.40 -8.36 5.62
N ILE A 89 1.44 -8.12 4.81
CA ILE A 89 2.71 -8.84 4.74
C ILE A 89 3.83 -7.86 4.40
N CYS A 90 3.97 -6.85 5.25
CA CYS A 90 4.63 -5.59 4.89
C CYS A 90 6.16 -5.67 4.80
N GLY A 91 6.80 -6.70 5.30
CA GLY A 91 8.26 -6.79 5.34
C GLY A 91 8.89 -5.51 5.90
N LYS A 92 9.72 -4.86 5.09
CA LYS A 92 10.41 -3.60 5.47
C LYS A 92 9.59 -2.33 5.14
N GLY A 93 8.34 -2.45 4.67
CA GLY A 93 7.37 -1.36 4.63
C GLY A 93 7.32 -0.50 3.37
N THR A 94 7.75 -0.98 2.20
CA THR A 94 7.70 -0.18 0.95
C THR A 94 6.30 0.36 0.68
N THR A 95 5.25 -0.48 0.80
CA THR A 95 3.86 -0.08 0.63
C THR A 95 3.44 1.00 1.62
N ALA A 96 3.80 0.81 2.90
CA ALA A 96 3.51 1.77 3.94
C ALA A 96 4.16 3.13 3.63
N PHE A 97 5.43 3.15 3.24
CA PHE A 97 6.14 4.41 2.91
C PHE A 97 5.55 5.11 1.70
N CYS A 98 5.12 4.38 0.66
CA CYS A 98 4.40 4.97 -0.48
C CYS A 98 3.05 5.59 -0.07
N ALA A 99 2.32 4.95 0.84
CA ALA A 99 1.06 5.48 1.36
C ALA A 99 1.28 6.73 2.23
N LEU A 100 2.26 6.69 3.14
CA LEU A 100 2.61 7.81 4.03
C LEU A 100 3.10 9.02 3.24
N GLN A 101 3.91 8.81 2.21
CA GLN A 101 4.35 9.86 1.30
C GLN A 101 3.15 10.64 0.73
N ARG A 102 2.09 9.96 0.36
CA ARG A 102 0.85 10.53 -0.21
C ARG A 102 -0.11 11.09 0.86
N GLY A 103 0.29 11.13 2.12
CA GLY A 103 -0.53 11.65 3.21
C GLY A 103 -1.65 10.72 3.67
N MET A 104 -1.58 9.44 3.34
CA MET A 104 -2.45 8.42 3.90
C MET A 104 -1.90 7.93 5.24
N ASN A 105 -2.75 7.35 6.07
CA ASN A 105 -2.30 6.53 7.18
C ASN A 105 -1.85 5.16 6.66
N ALA A 106 -0.90 4.53 7.34
CA ALA A 106 -0.43 3.21 6.98
C ALA A 106 -0.42 2.25 8.17
N ALA A 107 -0.70 0.99 7.88
CA ALA A 107 -0.52 -0.11 8.81
C ALA A 107 0.21 -1.25 8.10
N GLY A 108 1.14 -1.89 8.81
CA GLY A 108 1.85 -3.07 8.34
C GLY A 108 1.71 -4.21 9.32
N VAL A 109 1.47 -5.42 8.82
CA VAL A 109 1.50 -6.66 9.60
C VAL A 109 2.60 -7.54 9.05
N ASP A 110 3.45 -8.06 9.89
CA ASP A 110 4.46 -9.06 9.51
C ASP A 110 4.83 -9.93 10.70
N ILE A 111 5.28 -11.13 10.44
CA ILE A 111 5.81 -12.04 11.45
C ILE A 111 7.32 -11.81 11.70
N ASP A 112 8.02 -11.23 10.72
CA ASP A 112 9.46 -10.97 10.79
C ASP A 112 9.76 -9.73 11.65
N THR A 113 10.17 -10.01 12.89
CA THR A 113 10.58 -8.98 13.85
C THR A 113 11.73 -8.12 13.35
N GLY A 114 12.67 -8.71 12.61
CA GLY A 114 13.84 -8.01 12.07
C GLY A 114 13.43 -7.00 11.01
N ALA A 115 12.57 -7.40 10.07
CA ALA A 115 12.04 -6.54 9.03
C ALA A 115 11.23 -5.37 9.62
N LEU A 116 10.34 -5.65 10.58
CA LEU A 116 9.55 -4.61 11.26
C LEU A 116 10.43 -3.63 12.04
N LYS A 117 11.46 -4.14 12.73
CA LYS A 117 12.42 -3.28 13.45
C LYS A 117 13.16 -2.37 12.47
N GLU A 118 13.68 -2.92 11.37
CA GLU A 118 14.41 -2.15 10.35
C GLU A 118 13.50 -1.06 9.73
N SER A 119 12.23 -1.39 9.46
CA SER A 119 11.21 -0.45 8.98
C SER A 119 10.99 0.69 9.98
N ALA A 120 10.78 0.36 11.26
CA ALA A 120 10.54 1.35 12.31
C ALA A 120 11.76 2.25 12.55
N ASP A 121 12.97 1.67 12.64
CA ASP A 121 14.22 2.40 12.87
C ASP A 121 14.55 3.32 11.67
N TYR A 122 14.25 2.86 10.44
CA TYR A 122 14.41 3.68 9.24
C TYR A 122 13.46 4.87 9.26
N PHE A 123 12.16 4.64 9.53
CA PHE A 123 11.17 5.71 9.53
C PHE A 123 11.42 6.74 10.63
N GLU A 124 11.81 6.31 11.83
CA GLU A 124 12.18 7.23 12.92
C GLU A 124 13.38 8.11 12.54
N ARG A 125 14.44 7.51 11.95
CA ARG A 125 15.60 8.27 11.46
C ARG A 125 15.23 9.26 10.37
N TYR A 126 14.34 8.86 9.43
CA TYR A 126 13.84 9.73 8.40
C TYR A 126 13.12 10.96 8.99
N LEU A 127 12.19 10.76 9.93
CA LEU A 127 11.47 11.86 10.58
C LEU A 127 12.42 12.80 11.33
N LYS A 128 13.41 12.26 12.02
CA LYS A 128 14.46 13.05 12.72
C LYS A 128 15.32 13.85 11.74
N TYR A 129 15.74 13.23 10.64
CA TYR A 129 16.58 13.86 9.62
C TYR A 129 15.88 15.07 8.97
N HIS A 130 14.61 14.93 8.67
CA HIS A 130 13.79 16.02 8.10
C HIS A 130 13.20 16.98 9.16
N GLY A 131 13.55 16.83 10.42
CA GLY A 131 13.07 17.70 11.51
C GLY A 131 11.55 17.66 11.73
N LEU A 132 10.89 16.56 11.32
CA LEU A 132 9.44 16.43 11.38
C LEU A 132 8.98 16.07 12.80
N LYS A 133 7.91 16.73 13.25
CA LYS A 133 7.30 16.46 14.56
C LYS A 133 6.66 15.09 14.57
N HIS A 134 7.01 14.28 15.57
CA HIS A 134 6.49 12.92 15.70
C HIS A 134 6.53 12.42 17.15
N SER A 135 5.77 11.38 17.40
CA SER A 135 5.88 10.51 18.57
C SER A 135 5.95 9.05 18.13
N MET A 136 6.75 8.26 18.81
CA MET A 136 6.80 6.81 18.64
C MET A 136 6.51 6.14 19.98
N LYS A 137 5.65 5.11 19.95
CA LYS A 137 5.33 4.28 21.13
C LYS A 137 5.41 2.81 20.75
N LYS A 138 6.06 2.01 21.60
CA LYS A 138 6.00 0.54 21.53
C LYS A 138 5.03 0.07 22.60
N VAL A 139 3.99 -0.62 22.17
CA VAL A 139 2.93 -1.13 23.04
C VAL A 139 2.64 -2.59 22.73
N SER A 140 1.88 -3.24 23.59
CA SER A 140 1.35 -4.57 23.31
C SER A 140 -0.17 -4.49 23.30
N GLU A 141 -0.79 -5.03 22.27
CA GLU A 141 -2.25 -5.12 22.12
C GLU A 141 -2.70 -6.56 22.32
N THR A 142 -3.76 -6.76 23.09
CA THR A 142 -4.34 -8.09 23.27
C THR A 142 -5.37 -8.35 22.17
N VAL A 143 -5.14 -9.37 21.37
CA VAL A 143 -5.99 -9.81 20.28
C VAL A 143 -6.45 -11.24 20.57
N GLY A 144 -7.69 -11.40 21.02
CA GLY A 144 -8.17 -12.66 21.57
C GLY A 144 -7.35 -13.07 22.81
N LYS A 145 -6.59 -14.16 22.70
CA LYS A 145 -5.67 -14.64 23.76
C LYS A 145 -4.20 -14.32 23.45
N THR A 146 -3.91 -13.64 22.35
CA THR A 146 -2.55 -13.37 21.89
C THR A 146 -2.16 -11.93 22.21
N SER A 147 -0.96 -11.76 22.76
CA SER A 147 -0.33 -10.46 22.95
C SER A 147 0.47 -10.12 21.70
N VAL A 148 0.13 -9.02 21.02
CA VAL A 148 0.73 -8.57 19.78
C VAL A 148 1.56 -7.31 20.02
N PRO A 149 2.89 -7.36 19.83
CA PRO A 149 3.73 -6.17 19.86
C PRO A 149 3.38 -5.22 18.72
N VAL A 150 3.24 -3.92 19.04
CA VAL A 150 2.90 -2.88 18.06
C VAL A 150 3.82 -1.68 18.23
N THR A 151 4.43 -1.24 17.14
CA THR A 151 5.11 0.07 17.09
C THR A 151 4.18 1.08 16.42
N LYS A 152 3.85 2.15 17.14
CA LYS A 152 2.94 3.20 16.68
C LYS A 152 3.67 4.51 16.51
N PHE A 153 3.51 5.12 15.34
CA PHE A 153 3.95 6.48 15.05
C PHE A 153 2.74 7.39 14.84
N VAL A 154 2.83 8.60 15.39
CA VAL A 154 2.00 9.75 15.03
C VAL A 154 2.95 10.84 14.60
N PHE A 155 2.76 11.42 13.42
CA PHE A 155 3.69 12.39 12.84
C PHE A 155 2.96 13.39 11.95
N ALA A 156 3.64 14.48 11.62
CA ALA A 156 3.15 15.50 10.69
C ALA A 156 4.16 15.79 9.59
N GLY A 157 3.67 16.15 8.41
CA GLY A 157 4.49 16.51 7.24
C GLY A 157 5.12 17.89 7.34
N SER A 158 4.59 18.75 8.24
CA SER A 158 5.10 20.10 8.53
C SER A 158 4.82 20.50 9.98
N LYS A 159 5.37 21.62 10.41
CA LYS A 159 5.09 22.20 11.72
C LYS A 159 3.64 22.70 11.79
N GLU A 160 3.15 23.24 10.70
CA GLU A 160 1.79 23.76 10.53
C GLU A 160 0.77 22.61 10.64
N ASP A 161 1.04 21.48 9.97
CA ASP A 161 0.22 20.26 10.08
C ASP A 161 0.14 19.76 11.53
N TRP A 162 1.27 19.78 12.25
CA TRP A 162 1.30 19.35 13.65
C TRP A 162 0.44 20.27 14.53
N GLN A 163 0.53 21.58 14.33
CA GLN A 163 -0.25 22.57 15.06
C GLN A 163 -1.75 22.49 14.75
N ALA A 164 -2.08 22.19 13.49
CA ALA A 164 -3.45 21.99 13.02
C ALA A 164 -4.03 20.60 13.36
N ASN A 165 -3.29 19.73 14.05
CA ASN A 165 -3.64 18.32 14.29
C ASN A 165 -3.91 17.53 13.00
N ASN A 166 -3.32 17.94 11.87
CA ASN A 166 -3.36 17.25 10.60
C ASN A 166 -2.30 16.12 10.55
N ASN A 167 -2.31 15.27 11.57
CA ASN A 167 -1.32 14.21 11.76
C ASN A 167 -1.66 12.96 10.94
N ARG A 168 -0.63 12.13 10.72
CA ARG A 168 -0.77 10.79 10.13
C ARG A 168 -0.29 9.74 11.10
N MET A 169 -0.76 8.51 10.89
CA MET A 169 -0.42 7.35 11.71
C MET A 169 0.30 6.30 10.87
N PHE A 170 1.32 5.71 11.47
CA PHE A 170 1.96 4.51 10.95
C PHE A 170 2.08 3.49 12.07
N ASN A 171 1.44 2.32 11.89
CA ASN A 171 1.42 1.25 12.89
C ASN A 171 2.00 -0.03 12.29
N LEU A 172 2.93 -0.65 13.02
CA LEU A 172 3.56 -1.92 12.67
C LEU A 172 3.18 -2.98 13.70
N TYR A 173 2.53 -4.04 13.26
CA TYR A 173 2.04 -5.14 14.08
C TYR A 173 2.88 -6.39 13.84
N GLN A 174 3.50 -6.92 14.90
CA GLN A 174 4.23 -8.19 14.84
C GLN A 174 3.26 -9.35 15.06
N ALA A 175 2.72 -9.90 13.99
CA ALA A 175 1.70 -10.94 14.07
C ALA A 175 1.65 -11.81 12.80
N ASP A 176 1.07 -13.01 12.93
CA ASP A 176 0.60 -13.76 11.75
C ASP A 176 -0.51 -12.95 11.07
N THR A 177 -0.39 -12.79 9.79
CA THR A 177 -1.33 -12.03 8.95
C THR A 177 -2.76 -12.61 8.98
N ALA A 178 -2.94 -13.85 9.39
CA ALA A 178 -4.26 -14.44 9.64
C ALA A 178 -5.03 -13.74 10.78
N LEU A 179 -4.35 -13.01 11.66
CA LEU A 179 -4.97 -12.23 12.75
C LEU A 179 -5.47 -10.84 12.30
N THR A 180 -5.32 -10.48 11.04
CA THR A 180 -5.63 -9.15 10.51
C THR A 180 -7.06 -8.69 10.83
N GLU A 181 -8.08 -9.53 10.69
CA GLU A 181 -9.45 -9.20 11.07
C GLU A 181 -9.56 -8.73 12.51
N ASN A 182 -8.91 -9.45 13.42
CA ASN A 182 -8.98 -9.16 14.86
C ASN A 182 -8.21 -7.88 15.21
N LEU A 183 -7.06 -7.64 14.55
CA LEU A 183 -6.25 -6.42 14.69
C LEU A 183 -7.02 -5.18 14.23
N PHE A 184 -7.77 -5.29 13.13
CA PHE A 184 -8.48 -4.17 12.51
C PHE A 184 -9.99 -4.17 12.75
N ARG A 185 -10.51 -5.00 13.68
CA ARG A 185 -11.94 -5.12 13.96
C ARG A 185 -12.64 -3.80 14.26
N LYS A 186 -11.97 -2.90 14.99
CA LYS A 186 -12.51 -1.59 15.38
C LYS A 186 -12.16 -0.49 14.38
N ASN A 187 -11.04 -0.62 13.68
CA ASN A 187 -10.47 0.41 12.78
C ASN A 187 -10.17 -0.23 11.43
N ARG A 188 -11.23 -0.63 10.71
CA ARG A 188 -11.11 -1.23 9.38
C ARG A 188 -10.38 -0.28 8.42
N THR A 189 -9.68 -0.87 7.47
CA THR A 189 -8.87 -0.15 6.50
C THR A 189 -9.64 0.14 5.21
N HIS A 190 -9.18 1.13 4.45
CA HIS A 190 -9.81 1.53 3.20
C HIS A 190 -9.24 0.75 2.01
N LEU A 191 -7.94 0.50 2.05
CA LEU A 191 -7.21 -0.24 1.03
C LEU A 191 -6.33 -1.30 1.66
N ILE A 192 -6.20 -2.43 0.99
CA ILE A 192 -5.18 -3.44 1.25
C ILE A 192 -4.27 -3.48 0.02
N VAL A 193 -2.97 -3.30 0.21
CA VAL A 193 -1.98 -3.37 -0.87
C VAL A 193 -0.80 -4.18 -0.36
N GLY A 194 -0.52 -5.31 -1.01
CA GLY A 194 0.54 -6.21 -0.60
C GLY A 194 1.30 -6.79 -1.78
N ASP A 195 2.59 -7.06 -1.57
CA ASP A 195 3.44 -7.80 -2.48
C ASP A 195 3.69 -9.18 -1.89
N LEU A 196 3.07 -10.23 -2.48
CA LEU A 196 3.19 -11.60 -1.97
C LEU A 196 4.65 -12.07 -2.06
N PRO A 197 5.16 -12.76 -1.03
CA PRO A 197 6.52 -13.27 -1.06
C PRO A 197 6.70 -14.22 -2.24
N TYR A 198 7.84 -14.16 -2.92
CA TYR A 198 8.15 -14.97 -4.09
C TYR A 198 9.50 -15.67 -3.96
N GLY A 199 9.51 -16.95 -4.38
CA GLY A 199 10.69 -17.80 -4.37
C GLY A 199 10.79 -18.74 -3.16
N ILE A 200 11.66 -19.74 -3.27
CA ILE A 200 11.86 -20.79 -2.26
C ILE A 200 12.42 -20.20 -0.94
N GLN A 201 13.19 -19.12 -1.03
CA GLN A 201 13.80 -18.46 0.13
C GLN A 201 12.78 -17.65 0.97
N HIS A 202 11.60 -17.35 0.42
CA HIS A 202 10.52 -16.61 1.05
C HIS A 202 9.20 -17.38 1.01
N ALA A 203 9.28 -18.72 0.93
CA ALA A 203 8.08 -19.56 0.98
C ALA A 203 7.33 -19.32 2.30
N PRO A 204 5.99 -19.21 2.25
CA PRO A 204 5.20 -18.98 3.45
C PRO A 204 5.41 -20.16 4.43
N VAL A 205 5.51 -19.83 5.71
CA VAL A 205 5.71 -20.80 6.78
C VAL A 205 4.51 -20.75 7.72
N SER A 206 3.87 -21.90 7.93
CA SER A 206 2.85 -22.09 8.96
C SER A 206 3.37 -23.07 9.99
N GLY A 207 3.76 -22.57 11.16
CA GLY A 207 4.44 -23.36 12.17
C GLY A 207 5.83 -23.85 11.68
N SER A 208 6.06 -25.17 11.64
CA SER A 208 7.32 -25.77 11.20
C SER A 208 7.29 -26.29 9.75
N ARG A 209 6.21 -26.05 8.98
CA ARG A 209 6.03 -26.54 7.61
C ARG A 209 5.93 -25.41 6.61
N THR A 210 6.54 -25.60 5.45
CA THR A 210 6.36 -24.74 4.28
C THR A 210 4.92 -24.89 3.77
N GLU A 211 4.21 -23.79 3.67
CA GLU A 211 2.84 -23.70 3.16
C GLU A 211 2.87 -23.33 1.67
N SER A 212 1.96 -23.84 0.84
CA SER A 212 1.80 -23.36 -0.52
C SER A 212 1.20 -21.97 -0.55
N PHE A 213 1.52 -21.15 -1.58
CA PHE A 213 0.95 -19.81 -1.71
C PHE A 213 -0.58 -19.82 -1.79
N THR A 214 -1.17 -20.80 -2.48
CA THR A 214 -2.62 -20.97 -2.56
C THR A 214 -3.22 -21.28 -1.18
N SER A 215 -2.55 -22.15 -0.41
CA SER A 215 -2.96 -22.48 0.97
C SER A 215 -2.91 -21.25 1.86
N LEU A 216 -1.82 -20.47 1.79
CA LEU A 216 -1.69 -19.19 2.50
C LEU A 216 -2.85 -18.26 2.16
N LEU A 217 -3.10 -18.00 0.86
CA LEU A 217 -4.17 -17.11 0.43
C LEU A 217 -5.54 -17.56 0.94
N ASN A 218 -5.87 -18.83 0.82
CA ASN A 218 -7.14 -19.36 1.33
C ASN A 218 -7.29 -19.19 2.85
N ARG A 219 -6.19 -19.25 3.59
CA ARG A 219 -6.17 -19.06 5.05
C ARG A 219 -6.33 -17.59 5.45
N VAL A 220 -5.72 -16.65 4.72
CA VAL A 220 -5.61 -15.25 5.16
C VAL A 220 -6.64 -14.30 4.52
N LEU A 221 -7.08 -14.57 3.29
CA LEU A 221 -7.99 -13.68 2.56
C LEU A 221 -9.34 -13.45 3.27
N PRO A 222 -9.98 -14.41 3.96
CA PRO A 222 -11.18 -14.13 4.74
C PRO A 222 -10.92 -13.09 5.85
N SER A 223 -9.77 -13.17 6.52
CA SER A 223 -9.35 -12.20 7.54
C SER A 223 -9.08 -10.82 6.94
N TRP A 224 -8.44 -10.75 5.77
CA TRP A 224 -8.20 -9.48 5.06
C TRP A 224 -9.52 -8.86 4.56
N PHE A 225 -10.44 -9.68 4.06
CA PHE A 225 -11.78 -9.23 3.66
C PHE A 225 -12.50 -8.54 4.81
N ASN A 226 -12.47 -9.13 6.01
CA ASN A 226 -13.13 -8.57 7.18
C ASN A 226 -12.43 -7.32 7.74
N ALA A 227 -11.12 -7.20 7.56
CA ALA A 227 -10.36 -6.01 7.96
C ALA A 227 -10.58 -4.81 7.02
N LEU A 228 -11.03 -5.04 5.79
CA LEU A 228 -11.31 -4.01 4.81
C LEU A 228 -12.72 -3.43 5.03
N LEU A 229 -12.91 -2.13 4.85
CA LEU A 229 -14.22 -1.51 4.84
C LEU A 229 -15.06 -2.00 3.63
N PRO A 230 -16.39 -2.11 3.73
CA PRO A 230 -17.24 -2.26 2.55
C PRO A 230 -16.96 -1.17 1.53
N GLY A 231 -16.84 -1.51 0.25
CA GLY A 231 -16.39 -0.61 -0.80
C GLY A 231 -14.87 -0.37 -0.85
N GLY A 232 -14.11 -0.95 0.06
CA GLY A 232 -12.64 -0.92 0.01
C GLY A 232 -12.08 -1.84 -1.07
N ALA A 233 -10.83 -1.60 -1.47
CA ALA A 233 -10.17 -2.36 -2.51
C ALA A 233 -8.90 -3.04 -2.03
N ILE A 234 -8.58 -4.18 -2.66
CA ILE A 234 -7.35 -4.92 -2.47
C ILE A 234 -6.55 -4.96 -3.77
N ALA A 235 -5.23 -4.76 -3.69
CA ALA A 235 -4.27 -4.96 -4.76
C ALA A 235 -3.18 -5.91 -4.28
N LEU A 236 -2.98 -7.01 -5.00
CA LEU A 236 -1.94 -8.00 -4.70
C LEU A 236 -1.00 -8.14 -5.89
N SER A 237 0.31 -7.97 -5.68
CA SER A 237 1.32 -8.37 -6.63
C SER A 237 1.96 -9.70 -6.24
N PHE A 238 2.43 -10.44 -7.23
CA PHE A 238 2.99 -11.79 -7.04
C PHE A 238 3.85 -12.20 -8.22
N ASN A 239 4.65 -13.25 -8.01
CA ASN A 239 5.43 -13.89 -9.09
C ASN A 239 4.58 -14.94 -9.81
N THR A 240 4.29 -14.75 -11.10
CA THR A 240 3.46 -15.65 -11.90
C THR A 240 4.11 -17.01 -12.16
N LEU A 241 5.43 -17.12 -12.00
CA LEU A 241 6.15 -18.40 -12.14
C LEU A 241 5.89 -19.35 -10.97
N THR A 242 5.58 -18.79 -9.79
CA THR A 242 5.30 -19.58 -8.57
C THR A 242 3.81 -19.62 -8.23
N LEU A 243 3.05 -18.60 -8.62
CA LEU A 243 1.63 -18.46 -8.33
C LEU A 243 0.89 -17.93 -9.57
N PRO A 244 0.21 -18.78 -10.35
CA PRO A 244 -0.54 -18.36 -11.52
C PRO A 244 -1.62 -17.33 -11.19
N THR A 245 -1.79 -16.32 -12.03
CA THR A 245 -2.78 -15.23 -11.85
C THR A 245 -4.18 -15.76 -11.59
N GLN A 246 -4.62 -16.78 -12.33
CA GLN A 246 -5.93 -17.42 -12.16
C GLN A 246 -6.14 -17.94 -10.73
N LYS A 247 -5.10 -18.51 -10.11
CA LYS A 247 -5.19 -19.03 -8.73
C LYS A 247 -5.41 -17.90 -7.70
N VAL A 248 -4.76 -16.77 -7.89
CA VAL A 248 -4.98 -15.58 -7.04
C VAL A 248 -6.42 -15.08 -7.19
N GLN A 249 -6.90 -14.99 -8.43
CA GLN A 249 -8.27 -14.58 -8.73
C GLN A 249 -9.30 -15.52 -8.10
N ASP A 250 -9.09 -16.84 -8.22
CA ASP A 250 -9.99 -17.84 -7.64
C ASP A 250 -10.03 -17.74 -6.11
N CYS A 251 -8.88 -17.54 -5.46
CA CYS A 251 -8.80 -17.34 -4.01
C CYS A 251 -9.54 -16.06 -3.57
N LEU A 252 -9.38 -14.96 -4.30
CA LEU A 252 -10.08 -13.69 -4.02
C LEU A 252 -11.60 -13.85 -4.15
N ARG A 253 -12.08 -14.46 -5.24
CA ARG A 253 -13.51 -14.75 -5.41
C ARG A 253 -14.07 -15.64 -4.29
N SER A 254 -13.32 -16.69 -3.92
CA SER A 254 -13.71 -17.60 -2.84
C SER A 254 -13.79 -16.90 -1.48
N ALA A 255 -13.01 -15.85 -1.26
CA ALA A 255 -13.06 -15.03 -0.05
C ALA A 255 -14.15 -13.94 -0.07
N GLY A 256 -14.92 -13.82 -1.17
CA GLY A 256 -16.03 -12.87 -1.31
C GLY A 256 -15.67 -11.54 -1.99
N PHE A 257 -14.45 -11.40 -2.50
CA PHE A 257 -14.07 -10.22 -3.28
C PHE A 257 -14.63 -10.27 -4.70
N GLU A 258 -14.99 -9.11 -5.24
CA GLU A 258 -15.32 -8.91 -6.64
C GLU A 258 -14.08 -8.42 -7.40
N LEU A 259 -13.66 -9.16 -8.43
CA LEU A 259 -12.50 -8.79 -9.23
C LEU A 259 -12.79 -7.54 -10.06
N CYS A 260 -11.79 -6.65 -10.12
CA CYS A 260 -11.82 -5.53 -11.05
C CYS A 260 -11.37 -6.03 -12.44
N GLU A 261 -12.17 -5.77 -13.45
CA GLU A 261 -11.94 -6.22 -14.82
C GLU A 261 -11.91 -5.03 -15.78
N GLY A 262 -11.31 -5.25 -16.97
CA GLY A 262 -11.24 -4.24 -18.02
C GLY A 262 -9.97 -3.41 -18.05
N PRO A 263 -9.88 -2.43 -18.96
CA PRO A 263 -8.71 -1.56 -19.11
C PRO A 263 -8.39 -0.82 -17.82
N GLY A 264 -7.13 -0.80 -17.43
CA GLY A 264 -6.67 -0.19 -16.18
C GLY A 264 -6.49 -1.19 -15.03
N PHE A 265 -7.11 -2.39 -15.08
CA PHE A 265 -6.93 -3.46 -14.07
C PHE A 265 -6.16 -4.66 -14.60
N THR A 266 -5.69 -4.60 -15.85
CA THR A 266 -4.91 -5.65 -16.53
C THR A 266 -3.65 -5.07 -17.14
N GLY A 267 -2.72 -5.96 -17.58
CA GLY A 267 -1.50 -5.52 -18.26
C GLY A 267 -0.34 -5.18 -17.32
N TYR A 268 -0.39 -5.60 -16.06
CA TYR A 268 0.68 -5.35 -15.08
C TYR A 268 1.80 -6.38 -15.12
N ARG A 269 1.67 -7.42 -15.96
CA ARG A 269 2.68 -8.47 -16.09
C ARG A 269 3.96 -7.89 -16.70
N HIS A 270 5.09 -8.04 -15.99
CA HIS A 270 6.41 -7.61 -16.44
C HIS A 270 7.51 -8.47 -15.81
N GLU A 271 8.64 -8.56 -16.50
CA GLU A 271 9.84 -9.22 -15.99
C GLU A 271 10.57 -8.27 -15.03
N VAL A 272 10.96 -8.78 -13.87
CA VAL A 272 11.75 -8.06 -12.86
C VAL A 272 13.18 -8.58 -12.84
N GLU A 273 13.33 -9.91 -12.77
CA GLU A 273 14.59 -10.65 -12.80
C GLU A 273 14.33 -11.97 -13.54
N GLN A 274 15.40 -12.69 -13.91
CA GLN A 274 15.32 -13.96 -14.65
C GLN A 274 14.34 -14.98 -14.03
N ALA A 275 14.18 -14.99 -12.70
CA ALA A 275 13.30 -15.90 -11.97
C ALA A 275 12.02 -15.23 -11.44
N VAL A 276 11.73 -13.98 -11.82
CA VAL A 276 10.59 -13.20 -11.29
C VAL A 276 9.86 -12.51 -12.42
N VAL A 277 8.68 -13.03 -12.75
CA VAL A 277 7.70 -12.37 -13.62
C VAL A 277 6.55 -11.91 -12.75
N ARG A 278 6.49 -10.62 -12.51
CA ARG A 278 5.50 -10.01 -11.63
C ARG A 278 4.22 -9.72 -12.38
N ASP A 279 3.08 -9.90 -11.70
CA ASP A 279 1.76 -9.44 -12.13
C ASP A 279 1.01 -8.86 -10.93
N ALA A 280 -0.13 -8.21 -11.16
CA ALA A 280 -0.99 -7.67 -10.12
C ALA A 280 -2.46 -7.99 -10.41
N VAL A 281 -3.23 -8.23 -9.35
CA VAL A 281 -4.68 -8.42 -9.38
C VAL A 281 -5.32 -7.42 -8.42
N PHE A 282 -6.45 -6.87 -8.86
CA PHE A 282 -7.25 -5.89 -8.13
C PHE A 282 -8.64 -6.44 -7.91
N ALA A 283 -9.18 -6.20 -6.71
CA ALA A 283 -10.54 -6.59 -6.37
C ALA A 283 -11.13 -5.63 -5.33
N VAL A 284 -12.45 -5.62 -5.19
CA VAL A 284 -13.14 -4.80 -4.20
C VAL A 284 -13.92 -5.67 -3.22
N ARG A 285 -14.02 -5.21 -1.98
CA ARG A 285 -15.03 -5.70 -1.07
C ARG A 285 -16.36 -5.04 -1.44
N PRO A 286 -17.43 -5.78 -1.81
CA PRO A 286 -18.73 -5.19 -2.14
C PRO A 286 -19.23 -4.24 -1.05
N ALA A 287 -19.80 -3.10 -1.45
CA ALA A 287 -20.39 -2.12 -0.53
C ALA A 287 -21.61 -2.69 0.21
N ASN A 288 -22.34 -3.60 -0.42
CA ASN A 288 -23.53 -4.26 0.08
C ASN A 288 -23.30 -5.76 0.26
N ALA A 289 -22.37 -6.16 1.12
CA ALA A 289 -22.45 -7.47 1.75
C ALA A 289 -23.50 -7.39 2.87
N SER A 290 -24.75 -7.06 2.51
CA SER A 290 -25.89 -7.27 3.41
C SER A 290 -26.01 -8.78 3.59
N GLY A 291 -25.65 -9.26 4.77
CA GLY A 291 -26.02 -10.60 5.15
C GLY A 291 -27.55 -10.75 5.06
N ASN A 292 -28.00 -11.71 4.30
CA ASN A 292 -29.28 -12.36 4.52
C ASN A 292 -29.18 -13.20 5.80
#